data_1a31bdd809e20a952af3585f790e7fa5
#
_entry.id   1a31bdd809e20a952af3585f790e7fa5
#
_cell.length_a   1.000
_cell.length_b   1.000
_cell.length_c   1.000
_cell.angle_alpha   90.00
_cell.angle_beta   90.00
_cell.angle_gamma   90.00
#
_symmetry.space_group_name_H-M   'P 1'
#
loop_
_entity.id
_entity.type
_entity.pdbx_description
1 polymer ?
#
loop_
_entity_poly.entity_id
_entity_poly.type
_entity_poly.pdbx_seq_one_letter_code
_entity_poly.pdbx_strand_id
1 'polypeptide(L)'
;MENNKIFWRKVPSVTNLLLCGMFIPVGILHASESYGQRVMIDLTAENMTVKEVLEQIESQSDFDFFYNNAHVDLNRQVTVPDEGEELFTILDSVFEGTGVKYVVMDKKIVLSTEAETTQSVQQKQKISGRVVDASGEPIIGATIKEKGTSNGTISDFDGNFVLEVSPSSVLEISYIGYQSQTIKSDGSQPLSITLKEDTQTLEEVVVVGYGVQKKANLTGAVSSVKMDEILGDRPVTSVSDALLGAMPGLQVTGTSGQPGSEMSFNIRGTNSINGGNPLVLVDNVEMDINMLNPEDIESVTVLKDAAASAIYGARAAFGVILVTTKKGSTDSSVSINYSNNFSFSRPANMPHKASPMQTVQAYKDMGWVNYRTGENVDTWLGLLEDYVQNPGNYPEGYTTIDGLRYQLQETDLFDDMLETGFQQTHNVSVNGGTKSLSYRMSAGMVKQDGVLVTDKDAYNRYNISSYIRSDIYSWITPELDIKYTNLNSSLPTSSAPYGIWGAASAFPSYFPLGEVEMEDGSSLPINTPRNQIILGAPTEKKRDNLRLLGKVTITPFKDLKVITEEC
;
A
#
# COMPACT_ATOMS: atom_id res chain seq x y z
N MET A 1 23.60 37.18 -38.80
CA MET A 1 23.59 36.11 -39.76
C MET A 1 24.01 34.86 -38.98
N GLU A 2 23.27 33.94 -38.76
CA GLU A 2 22.13 33.22 -39.09
C GLU A 2 21.84 32.20 -37.98
N ASN A 3 20.60 32.17 -37.53
CA ASN A 3 20.09 31.22 -36.55
C ASN A 3 20.15 29.78 -37.05
N ASN A 4 20.59 28.84 -36.18
CA ASN A 4 20.18 27.45 -36.29
C ASN A 4 19.57 26.99 -34.97
N LYS A 5 18.25 27.05 -34.90
CA LYS A 5 17.42 26.40 -33.86
C LYS A 5 17.35 24.91 -34.18
N ILE A 6 18.02 24.10 -33.38
CA ILE A 6 17.82 22.64 -33.38
C ILE A 6 16.53 22.33 -32.63
N PHE A 7 15.57 21.80 -33.37
CA PHE A 7 14.25 21.37 -32.93
C PHE A 7 14.38 20.04 -32.17
N TRP A 8 14.39 20.06 -30.86
CA TRP A 8 14.23 18.86 -30.05
C TRP A 8 12.75 18.46 -30.00
N ARG A 9 12.39 17.43 -30.74
CA ARG A 9 11.11 16.75 -30.59
C ARG A 9 11.03 16.17 -29.20
N LYS A 10 10.14 16.72 -28.35
CA LYS A 10 9.76 16.13 -27.06
C LYS A 10 9.07 14.79 -27.33
N VAL A 11 9.71 13.71 -26.97
CA VAL A 11 9.06 12.40 -26.82
C VAL A 11 8.20 12.52 -25.55
N PRO A 12 6.89 12.28 -25.60
CA PRO A 12 6.07 12.30 -24.39
C PRO A 12 6.52 11.16 -23.47
N SER A 13 6.86 11.53 -22.24
CA SER A 13 7.25 10.55 -21.23
C SER A 13 6.07 9.62 -20.94
N VAL A 14 6.35 8.35 -20.72
CA VAL A 14 5.37 7.28 -20.39
C VAL A 14 4.48 7.63 -19.19
N THR A 15 4.89 8.61 -18.38
CA THR A 15 4.15 9.17 -17.25
C THR A 15 2.82 9.84 -17.66
N ASN A 16 2.70 10.37 -18.86
CA ASN A 16 1.45 11.02 -19.31
C ASN A 16 0.40 10.03 -19.83
N LEU A 17 0.77 8.78 -20.13
CA LEU A 17 -0.20 7.77 -20.58
C LEU A 17 -0.91 7.07 -19.42
N LEU A 18 -0.33 7.11 -18.22
CA LEU A 18 -0.92 6.52 -16.99
C LEU A 18 -1.88 7.48 -16.25
N LEU A 19 -1.81 8.77 -16.52
CA LEU A 19 -2.66 9.78 -15.87
C LEU A 19 -4.06 9.94 -16.49
N CYS A 20 -4.30 9.43 -17.70
CA CYS A 20 -5.63 9.47 -18.33
C CYS A 20 -6.60 8.36 -17.89
N GLY A 21 -6.14 7.39 -17.09
CA GLY A 21 -6.95 6.25 -16.65
C GLY A 21 -7.51 6.33 -15.21
N MET A 22 -7.23 7.39 -14.44
CA MET A 22 -7.56 7.44 -13.01
C MET A 22 -8.34 8.69 -12.59
N PHE A 23 -9.46 8.97 -13.23
CA PHE A 23 -10.52 9.75 -12.60
C PHE A 23 -11.68 8.81 -12.26
N ILE A 24 -11.59 8.18 -11.09
CA ILE A 24 -12.76 7.62 -10.40
C ILE A 24 -13.27 8.74 -9.48
N PRO A 25 -14.47 9.27 -9.70
CA PRO A 25 -15.06 10.22 -8.76
C PRO A 25 -15.38 9.49 -7.46
N VAL A 26 -14.87 10.03 -6.34
CA VAL A 26 -15.30 9.65 -4.99
C VAL A 26 -16.78 10.00 -4.87
N GLY A 27 -17.65 9.02 -5.10
CA GLY A 27 -19.07 9.11 -4.88
C GLY A 27 -19.37 8.94 -3.38
N ILE A 28 -19.89 9.98 -2.80
CA ILE A 28 -20.47 10.02 -1.46
C ILE A 28 -21.59 8.97 -1.38
N LEU A 29 -21.52 8.05 -0.42
CA LEU A 29 -22.58 7.11 -0.06
C LEU A 29 -23.82 7.88 0.40
N HIS A 30 -24.78 8.04 -0.50
CA HIS A 30 -26.17 8.30 -0.16
C HIS A 30 -26.95 7.02 -0.39
N ALA A 31 -27.81 6.67 0.58
CA ALA A 31 -28.73 5.55 0.48
C ALA A 31 -29.49 5.62 -0.84
N SER A 32 -29.47 4.52 -1.59
CA SER A 32 -30.06 4.42 -2.91
C SER A 32 -31.58 4.44 -2.84
N GLU A 33 -32.17 5.58 -3.13
CA GLU A 33 -33.47 5.57 -3.82
C GLU A 33 -33.22 5.02 -5.22
N SER A 34 -34.07 4.10 -5.67
CA SER A 34 -33.95 3.38 -6.94
C SER A 34 -33.72 4.37 -8.11
N TYR A 35 -32.55 4.29 -8.76
CA TYR A 35 -32.15 5.16 -9.87
C TYR A 35 -33.18 5.19 -11.01
N GLY A 36 -33.95 4.10 -11.18
CA GLY A 36 -34.97 3.97 -12.22
C GLY A 36 -36.21 4.84 -12.06
N GLN A 37 -36.48 5.37 -10.85
CA GLN A 37 -37.67 6.20 -10.61
C GLN A 37 -37.51 7.68 -11.01
N ARG A 38 -36.36 8.10 -11.55
CA ARG A 38 -36.08 9.48 -11.94
C ARG A 38 -35.61 9.65 -13.39
N VAL A 39 -35.62 8.59 -14.19
CA VAL A 39 -35.21 8.69 -15.58
C VAL A 39 -36.41 9.12 -16.41
N MET A 40 -36.41 10.38 -16.83
CA MET A 40 -37.39 10.94 -17.74
C MET A 40 -36.94 10.64 -19.18
N ILE A 41 -37.81 10.09 -19.99
CA ILE A 41 -37.55 9.75 -21.37
C ILE A 41 -38.38 10.68 -22.25
N ASP A 42 -37.75 11.31 -23.21
CA ASP A 42 -38.43 12.19 -24.17
C ASP A 42 -38.82 11.38 -25.40
N LEU A 43 -40.06 10.91 -25.43
CA LEU A 43 -40.62 10.04 -26.45
C LEU A 43 -41.93 10.61 -26.94
N THR A 44 -41.94 11.12 -28.16
CA THR A 44 -43.17 11.40 -28.91
C THR A 44 -43.34 10.34 -30.00
N ALA A 45 -44.28 9.42 -29.80
CA ALA A 45 -44.47 8.33 -30.74
C ALA A 45 -45.95 8.09 -31.06
N GLU A 46 -46.38 8.52 -32.23
CA GLU A 46 -47.59 8.00 -32.87
C GLU A 46 -47.19 6.83 -33.80
N ASN A 47 -47.63 5.59 -33.46
CA ASN A 47 -47.39 4.36 -34.24
C ASN A 47 -45.94 3.89 -34.37
N MET A 48 -45.18 3.86 -33.32
CA MET A 48 -43.86 3.20 -33.27
C MET A 48 -43.99 1.71 -32.94
N THR A 49 -43.02 0.91 -33.40
CA THR A 49 -42.93 -0.49 -32.97
C THR A 49 -42.36 -0.60 -31.58
N VAL A 50 -42.71 -1.66 -30.82
CA VAL A 50 -42.12 -1.93 -29.49
C VAL A 50 -40.60 -1.91 -29.56
N LYS A 51 -40.00 -2.46 -30.61
CA LYS A 51 -38.56 -2.46 -30.82
C LYS A 51 -37.98 -1.04 -30.87
N GLU A 52 -38.56 -0.16 -31.64
CA GLU A 52 -38.10 1.23 -31.77
C GLU A 52 -38.24 2.00 -30.46
N VAL A 53 -39.30 1.73 -29.67
CA VAL A 53 -39.46 2.32 -28.33
C VAL A 53 -38.35 1.86 -27.38
N LEU A 54 -38.03 0.55 -27.33
CA LEU A 54 -36.97 0.03 -26.51
C LEU A 54 -35.59 0.59 -26.91
N GLU A 55 -35.27 0.65 -28.21
CA GLU A 55 -34.03 1.23 -28.72
C GLU A 55 -33.91 2.73 -28.40
N GLN A 56 -35.00 3.48 -28.38
CA GLN A 56 -34.98 4.89 -27.97
C GLN A 56 -34.75 5.05 -26.47
N ILE A 57 -35.37 4.20 -25.65
CA ILE A 57 -35.12 4.19 -24.20
C ILE A 57 -33.67 3.85 -23.91
N GLU A 58 -33.07 2.85 -24.57
CA GLU A 58 -31.65 2.51 -24.44
C GLU A 58 -30.73 3.68 -24.82
N SER A 59 -31.10 4.45 -25.86
CA SER A 59 -30.31 5.59 -26.32
C SER A 59 -30.35 6.80 -25.39
N GLN A 60 -31.41 6.94 -24.58
CA GLN A 60 -31.64 8.07 -23.66
C GLN A 60 -31.40 7.72 -22.20
N SER A 61 -31.10 6.45 -21.88
CA SER A 61 -30.87 5.97 -20.50
C SER A 61 -29.66 5.05 -20.44
N ASP A 62 -29.25 4.71 -19.22
CA ASP A 62 -28.19 3.72 -18.96
C ASP A 62 -28.73 2.29 -18.85
N PHE A 63 -29.96 2.03 -19.31
CA PHE A 63 -30.58 0.71 -19.20
C PHE A 63 -30.49 -0.06 -20.50
N ASP A 64 -30.15 -1.37 -20.43
CA ASP A 64 -30.15 -2.33 -21.53
C ASP A 64 -31.34 -3.30 -21.38
N PHE A 65 -32.04 -3.61 -22.45
CA PHE A 65 -33.15 -4.56 -22.44
C PHE A 65 -32.74 -5.97 -22.86
N PHE A 66 -33.15 -6.94 -22.05
CA PHE A 66 -32.96 -8.37 -22.34
C PHE A 66 -34.32 -9.05 -22.50
N TYR A 67 -34.57 -9.64 -23.64
CA TYR A 67 -35.83 -10.31 -23.95
C TYR A 67 -35.64 -11.49 -24.90
N ASN A 68 -36.61 -12.41 -24.87
CA ASN A 68 -36.70 -13.51 -25.82
C ASN A 68 -37.69 -13.12 -26.92
N ASN A 69 -37.23 -13.07 -28.19
CA ASN A 69 -38.03 -12.72 -29.36
C ASN A 69 -39.26 -13.62 -29.57
N ALA A 70 -39.31 -14.80 -28.97
CA ALA A 70 -40.47 -15.69 -29.01
C ALA A 70 -41.61 -15.25 -28.05
N HIS A 71 -41.30 -14.41 -27.06
CA HIS A 71 -42.23 -14.03 -26.00
C HIS A 71 -42.62 -12.55 -26.02
N VAL A 72 -41.89 -11.71 -26.72
CA VAL A 72 -42.16 -10.27 -26.87
C VAL A 72 -42.40 -9.96 -28.36
N ASP A 73 -43.60 -9.51 -28.71
CA ASP A 73 -43.93 -9.08 -30.08
C ASP A 73 -43.31 -7.67 -30.33
N LEU A 74 -42.11 -7.68 -30.87
CA LEU A 74 -41.33 -6.47 -31.17
C LEU A 74 -41.91 -5.63 -32.31
N ASN A 75 -42.74 -6.23 -33.19
CA ASN A 75 -43.34 -5.55 -34.34
C ASN A 75 -44.69 -4.92 -34.01
N ARG A 76 -45.20 -5.12 -32.83
CA ARG A 76 -46.45 -4.51 -32.38
C ARG A 76 -46.32 -3.00 -32.34
N GLN A 77 -47.28 -2.30 -33.00
CA GLN A 77 -47.34 -0.84 -32.93
C GLN A 77 -47.93 -0.38 -31.61
N VAL A 78 -47.31 0.61 -31.00
CA VAL A 78 -47.70 1.22 -29.74
C VAL A 78 -47.74 2.74 -29.90
N THR A 79 -48.65 3.37 -29.17
CA THR A 79 -48.69 4.82 -29.01
C THR A 79 -48.29 5.14 -27.59
N VAL A 80 -47.23 5.93 -27.43
CA VAL A 80 -46.74 6.35 -26.11
C VAL A 80 -47.33 7.71 -25.79
N PRO A 81 -47.88 7.93 -24.59
CA PRO A 81 -48.38 9.24 -24.17
C PRO A 81 -47.25 10.28 -24.07
N ASP A 82 -47.64 11.55 -24.05
CA ASP A 82 -46.88 12.80 -24.15
C ASP A 82 -45.41 12.85 -23.69
N GLU A 83 -44.67 13.85 -24.20
CA GLU A 83 -43.25 14.16 -23.93
C GLU A 83 -42.92 14.23 -22.45
N GLY A 84 -41.84 13.52 -22.02
CA GLY A 84 -41.24 13.68 -20.68
C GLY A 84 -41.86 12.82 -19.59
N GLU A 85 -42.20 11.56 -19.83
CA GLU A 85 -42.68 10.60 -18.82
C GLU A 85 -41.57 9.76 -18.19
N GLU A 86 -41.84 9.23 -17.01
CA GLU A 86 -40.92 8.33 -16.32
C GLU A 86 -40.79 7.00 -17.06
N LEU A 87 -39.57 6.47 -17.17
CA LEU A 87 -39.22 5.21 -17.85
C LEU A 87 -40.22 4.08 -17.56
N PHE A 88 -40.57 3.86 -16.30
CA PHE A 88 -41.44 2.75 -15.91
C PHE A 88 -42.92 2.97 -16.30
N THR A 89 -43.38 4.20 -16.31
CA THR A 89 -44.71 4.56 -16.79
C THR A 89 -44.85 4.24 -18.29
N ILE A 90 -43.79 4.52 -19.06
CA ILE A 90 -43.74 4.17 -20.49
C ILE A 90 -43.78 2.65 -20.68
N LEU A 91 -42.96 1.88 -19.92
CA LEU A 91 -42.94 0.42 -20.00
C LEU A 91 -44.26 -0.22 -19.60
N ASP A 92 -44.91 0.29 -18.56
CA ASP A 92 -46.24 -0.17 -18.13
C ASP A 92 -47.27 0.05 -19.22
N SER A 93 -47.27 1.22 -19.87
CA SER A 93 -48.15 1.53 -20.99
C SER A 93 -47.86 0.67 -22.22
N VAL A 94 -46.58 0.47 -22.57
CA VAL A 94 -46.16 -0.34 -23.72
C VAL A 94 -46.56 -1.80 -23.57
N PHE A 95 -46.49 -2.36 -22.35
CA PHE A 95 -46.77 -3.79 -22.12
C PHE A 95 -48.12 -4.08 -21.48
N GLU A 96 -48.98 -3.06 -21.28
CA GLU A 96 -50.34 -3.24 -20.81
C GLU A 96 -51.14 -4.23 -21.68
N GLY A 97 -51.77 -5.22 -21.01
CA GLY A 97 -52.60 -6.25 -21.68
C GLY A 97 -51.81 -7.31 -22.49
N THR A 98 -50.48 -7.33 -22.49
CA THR A 98 -49.68 -8.29 -23.27
C THR A 98 -49.24 -9.51 -22.48
N GLY A 99 -49.38 -9.52 -21.13
CA GLY A 99 -48.84 -10.55 -20.27
C GLY A 99 -47.33 -10.53 -20.13
N VAL A 100 -46.64 -9.56 -20.73
CA VAL A 100 -45.19 -9.36 -20.52
C VAL A 100 -44.98 -8.53 -19.26
N LYS A 101 -44.10 -9.01 -18.37
CA LYS A 101 -43.64 -8.32 -17.16
C LYS A 101 -42.15 -8.03 -17.28
N TYR A 102 -41.70 -7.00 -16.58
CA TYR A 102 -40.29 -6.66 -16.54
C TYR A 102 -39.74 -6.73 -15.10
N VAL A 103 -38.46 -7.08 -15.00
CA VAL A 103 -37.70 -7.09 -13.76
C VAL A 103 -36.42 -6.28 -13.97
N VAL A 104 -36.17 -5.35 -13.06
CA VAL A 104 -34.96 -4.50 -13.10
C VAL A 104 -33.88 -5.13 -12.25
N MET A 105 -32.71 -5.36 -12.86
CA MET A 105 -31.51 -5.88 -12.19
C MET A 105 -30.34 -4.94 -12.48
N ASP A 106 -30.05 -4.03 -11.57
CA ASP A 106 -29.04 -2.98 -11.75
C ASP A 106 -29.39 -2.09 -12.97
N LYS A 107 -28.59 -2.06 -14.01
CA LYS A 107 -28.83 -1.34 -15.27
C LYS A 107 -29.45 -2.20 -16.39
N LYS A 108 -30.03 -3.35 -16.04
CA LYS A 108 -30.63 -4.29 -17.00
C LYS A 108 -32.10 -4.49 -16.72
N ILE A 109 -32.92 -4.41 -17.76
CA ILE A 109 -34.35 -4.66 -17.70
C ILE A 109 -34.66 -5.95 -18.46
N VAL A 110 -35.11 -6.99 -17.75
CA VAL A 110 -35.46 -8.29 -18.34
C VAL A 110 -36.94 -8.37 -18.54
N LEU A 111 -37.38 -8.60 -19.79
CA LEU A 111 -38.78 -8.78 -20.16
C LEU A 111 -39.12 -10.28 -20.26
N SER A 112 -40.15 -10.73 -19.52
CA SER A 112 -40.59 -12.14 -19.48
C SER A 112 -42.10 -12.28 -19.42
N THR A 113 -42.65 -13.44 -19.83
CA THR A 113 -44.09 -13.72 -19.69
C THR A 113 -44.39 -14.41 -18.35
N GLU A 114 -45.61 -14.29 -17.86
CA GLU A 114 -46.06 -14.91 -16.57
C GLU A 114 -45.78 -16.41 -16.48
N ALA A 115 -45.66 -17.12 -17.59
CA ALA A 115 -45.40 -18.55 -17.63
C ALA A 115 -43.97 -18.93 -17.18
N GLU A 116 -42.98 -18.04 -17.38
CA GLU A 116 -41.59 -18.32 -16.97
C GLU A 116 -41.30 -17.94 -15.50
N THR A 117 -42.06 -17.03 -14.94
CA THR A 117 -41.92 -16.62 -13.53
C THR A 117 -42.43 -17.69 -12.56
N THR A 118 -43.23 -18.65 -13.02
CA THR A 118 -43.84 -19.70 -12.20
C THR A 118 -43.04 -21.00 -12.13
N GLN A 119 -41.96 -21.17 -12.93
CA GLN A 119 -41.18 -22.44 -12.94
C GLN A 119 -39.96 -22.47 -12.02
N SER A 120 -39.65 -21.45 -11.25
CA SER A 120 -38.50 -21.49 -10.32
C SER A 120 -38.81 -21.16 -8.86
N VAL A 121 -40.06 -21.29 -8.41
CA VAL A 121 -40.35 -21.43 -6.97
C VAL A 121 -40.24 -22.91 -6.62
N GLN A 122 -39.03 -23.45 -6.66
CA GLN A 122 -38.72 -24.66 -5.90
C GLN A 122 -38.99 -24.32 -4.43
N GLN A 123 -39.97 -25.02 -3.86
CA GLN A 123 -40.39 -24.87 -2.48
C GLN A 123 -39.15 -25.05 -1.60
N LYS A 124 -38.57 -23.95 -1.07
CA LYS A 124 -37.44 -24.00 -0.17
C LYS A 124 -37.82 -24.83 1.05
N GLN A 125 -36.98 -25.76 1.40
CA GLN A 125 -37.15 -26.63 2.54
C GLN A 125 -36.41 -26.05 3.74
N LYS A 126 -37.10 -25.93 4.87
CA LYS A 126 -36.49 -25.45 6.10
C LYS A 126 -35.79 -26.62 6.78
N ILE A 127 -34.48 -26.53 6.90
CA ILE A 127 -33.64 -27.50 7.60
C ILE A 127 -33.15 -26.90 8.92
N SER A 128 -33.04 -27.76 9.93
CA SER A 128 -32.45 -27.39 11.21
C SER A 128 -31.41 -28.44 11.60
N GLY A 129 -30.47 -28.01 12.42
CA GLY A 129 -29.43 -28.91 12.90
C GLY A 129 -28.64 -28.31 14.04
N ARG A 130 -27.69 -29.10 14.55
CA ARG A 130 -26.77 -28.71 15.60
C ARG A 130 -25.34 -29.00 15.19
N VAL A 131 -24.44 -28.05 15.41
CA VAL A 131 -23.01 -28.16 15.17
C VAL A 131 -22.29 -28.31 16.49
N VAL A 132 -21.55 -29.41 16.65
CA VAL A 132 -20.78 -29.73 17.86
C VAL A 132 -19.33 -30.08 17.49
N ASP A 133 -18.44 -30.07 18.46
CA ASP A 133 -17.09 -30.60 18.32
C ASP A 133 -17.05 -32.13 18.60
N ALA A 134 -15.83 -32.69 18.58
CA ALA A 134 -15.61 -34.11 18.85
C ALA A 134 -15.90 -34.52 20.31
N SER A 135 -15.93 -33.56 21.25
CA SER A 135 -16.30 -33.77 22.66
C SER A 135 -17.81 -33.62 22.91
N GLY A 136 -18.57 -33.16 21.91
CA GLY A 136 -20.01 -32.88 22.00
C GLY A 136 -20.35 -31.50 22.48
N GLU A 137 -19.37 -30.59 22.64
CA GLU A 137 -19.60 -29.18 22.98
C GLU A 137 -20.14 -28.43 21.76
N PRO A 138 -21.08 -27.48 21.97
CA PRO A 138 -21.66 -26.70 20.87
C PRO A 138 -20.64 -25.73 20.28
N ILE A 139 -20.54 -25.68 18.95
CA ILE A 139 -19.72 -24.70 18.25
C ILE A 139 -20.61 -23.48 17.91
N ILE A 140 -20.29 -22.36 18.54
CA ILE A 140 -21.00 -21.08 18.39
C ILE A 140 -20.42 -20.33 17.19
N GLY A 141 -21.27 -19.81 16.27
CA GLY A 141 -20.81 -19.01 15.14
C GLY A 141 -20.24 -19.80 13.98
N ALA A 142 -20.42 -21.14 13.95
CA ALA A 142 -20.07 -21.92 12.78
C ALA A 142 -20.90 -21.46 11.57
N THR A 143 -20.26 -21.31 10.43
CA THR A 143 -20.91 -20.88 9.18
C THR A 143 -21.49 -22.10 8.46
N ILE A 144 -22.77 -22.06 8.14
CA ILE A 144 -23.50 -23.07 7.37
C ILE A 144 -23.98 -22.41 6.07
N LYS A 145 -23.47 -22.85 4.92
CA LYS A 145 -23.74 -22.25 3.62
C LYS A 145 -24.24 -23.30 2.63
N GLU A 146 -25.23 -22.94 1.82
CA GLU A 146 -25.67 -23.73 0.67
C GLU A 146 -24.61 -23.60 -0.45
N LYS A 147 -23.96 -24.72 -0.80
CA LYS A 147 -22.83 -24.74 -1.75
C LYS A 147 -23.24 -24.19 -3.11
N GLY A 148 -22.46 -23.24 -3.61
CA GLY A 148 -22.71 -22.60 -4.91
C GLY A 148 -23.67 -21.42 -4.88
N THR A 149 -24.14 -21.00 -3.68
CA THR A 149 -25.03 -19.86 -3.50
C THR A 149 -24.50 -18.89 -2.44
N SER A 150 -25.12 -17.72 -2.30
CA SER A 150 -24.87 -16.80 -1.19
C SER A 150 -25.76 -17.08 0.04
N ASN A 151 -26.63 -18.12 -0.02
CA ASN A 151 -27.56 -18.47 1.05
C ASN A 151 -26.83 -19.19 2.19
N GLY A 152 -26.92 -18.66 3.43
CA GLY A 152 -26.22 -19.22 4.58
C GLY A 152 -26.74 -18.68 5.90
N THR A 153 -26.34 -19.31 7.00
CA THR A 153 -26.62 -18.93 8.39
C THR A 153 -25.43 -19.26 9.28
N ILE A 154 -25.50 -18.84 10.55
CA ILE A 154 -24.51 -19.18 11.59
C ILE A 154 -25.20 -19.93 12.73
N SER A 155 -24.45 -20.78 13.43
CA SER A 155 -24.93 -21.48 14.63
C SER A 155 -25.07 -20.53 15.83
N ASP A 156 -26.09 -20.79 16.65
CA ASP A 156 -26.38 -20.04 17.90
C ASP A 156 -25.51 -20.51 19.09
N PHE A 157 -25.81 -19.99 20.30
CA PHE A 157 -25.09 -20.33 21.54
C PHE A 157 -25.13 -21.80 21.94
N ASP A 158 -26.17 -22.53 21.51
CA ASP A 158 -26.34 -23.96 21.74
C ASP A 158 -25.85 -24.80 20.55
N GLY A 159 -25.22 -24.14 19.56
CA GLY A 159 -24.76 -24.77 18.32
C GLY A 159 -25.87 -25.03 17.30
N ASN A 160 -27.13 -24.62 17.54
CA ASN A 160 -28.22 -24.89 16.61
C ASN A 160 -28.22 -23.89 15.46
N PHE A 161 -28.71 -24.36 14.31
CA PHE A 161 -28.93 -23.51 13.14
C PHE A 161 -30.25 -23.85 12.44
N VAL A 162 -30.76 -22.89 11.70
CA VAL A 162 -31.92 -23.03 10.81
C VAL A 162 -31.61 -22.35 9.50
N LEU A 163 -31.83 -23.04 8.38
CA LEU A 163 -31.57 -22.51 7.04
C LEU A 163 -32.63 -23.00 6.06
N GLU A 164 -33.13 -22.12 5.20
CA GLU A 164 -34.03 -22.47 4.11
C GLU A 164 -33.23 -22.72 2.84
N VAL A 165 -33.27 -23.95 2.32
CA VAL A 165 -32.45 -24.38 1.19
C VAL A 165 -33.26 -25.06 0.11
N SER A 166 -32.70 -25.20 -1.07
CA SER A 166 -33.30 -25.96 -2.17
C SER A 166 -33.36 -27.46 -1.83
N PRO A 167 -34.37 -28.20 -2.31
CA PRO A 167 -34.44 -29.65 -2.09
C PRO A 167 -33.17 -30.36 -2.56
N SER A 168 -32.62 -31.24 -1.70
CA SER A 168 -31.38 -31.99 -1.96
C SER A 168 -30.12 -31.13 -2.11
N SER A 169 -30.08 -29.92 -1.55
CA SER A 169 -28.90 -29.06 -1.57
C SER A 169 -27.74 -29.67 -0.75
N VAL A 170 -26.55 -29.20 -1.08
CA VAL A 170 -25.32 -29.57 -0.38
C VAL A 170 -24.94 -28.41 0.52
N LEU A 171 -24.81 -28.68 1.82
CA LEU A 171 -24.37 -27.72 2.81
C LEU A 171 -22.87 -27.82 3.02
N GLU A 172 -22.20 -26.68 3.08
CA GLU A 172 -20.83 -26.53 3.51
C GLU A 172 -20.80 -25.88 4.88
N ILE A 173 -20.22 -26.59 5.86
CA ILE A 173 -20.13 -26.15 7.25
C ILE A 173 -18.66 -25.88 7.55
N SER A 174 -18.35 -24.68 8.06
CA SER A 174 -16.99 -24.28 8.38
C SER A 174 -16.93 -23.47 9.67
N TYR A 175 -15.84 -23.64 10.41
CA TYR A 175 -15.52 -22.84 11.58
C TYR A 175 -14.00 -22.72 11.74
N ILE A 176 -13.53 -21.61 12.29
CA ILE A 176 -12.08 -21.36 12.49
C ILE A 176 -11.50 -22.39 13.44
N GLY A 177 -10.45 -23.09 13.00
CA GLY A 177 -9.80 -24.16 13.78
C GLY A 177 -10.42 -25.55 13.58
N TYR A 178 -11.40 -25.71 12.70
CA TYR A 178 -12.06 -26.97 12.39
C TYR A 178 -12.03 -27.30 10.90
N GLN A 179 -11.99 -28.59 10.56
CA GLN A 179 -12.07 -29.05 9.18
C GLN A 179 -13.46 -28.80 8.60
N SER A 180 -13.51 -28.14 7.46
CA SER A 180 -14.78 -27.91 6.75
C SER A 180 -15.41 -29.23 6.34
N GLN A 181 -16.71 -29.36 6.59
CA GLN A 181 -17.48 -30.58 6.26
C GLN A 181 -18.58 -30.23 5.26
N THR A 182 -18.80 -31.16 4.32
CA THR A 182 -19.86 -31.03 3.32
C THR A 182 -20.91 -32.11 3.55
N ILE A 183 -22.18 -31.73 3.72
CA ILE A 183 -23.30 -32.64 4.01
C ILE A 183 -24.42 -32.40 3.00
N LYS A 184 -24.98 -33.46 2.46
CA LYS A 184 -26.16 -33.38 1.60
C LYS A 184 -27.42 -33.38 2.48
N SER A 185 -28.27 -32.38 2.28
CA SER A 185 -29.56 -32.27 2.99
C SER A 185 -30.63 -33.09 2.29
N ASP A 186 -31.22 -34.05 3.00
CA ASP A 186 -32.43 -34.77 2.56
C ASP A 186 -33.72 -34.21 3.18
N GLY A 187 -33.59 -33.24 4.07
CA GLY A 187 -34.69 -32.47 4.64
C GLY A 187 -35.58 -33.17 5.67
N SER A 188 -35.27 -34.37 6.04
CA SER A 188 -36.20 -35.19 6.82
C SER A 188 -35.94 -35.26 8.33
N GLN A 189 -34.80 -34.72 8.85
CA GLN A 189 -34.47 -34.74 10.29
C GLN A 189 -33.51 -33.61 10.68
N PRO A 190 -33.46 -33.20 11.97
CA PRO A 190 -32.44 -32.27 12.44
C PRO A 190 -31.04 -32.85 12.18
N LEU A 191 -30.19 -32.08 11.50
CA LEU A 191 -28.84 -32.53 11.18
C LEU A 191 -27.94 -32.42 12.43
N SER A 192 -27.30 -33.51 12.82
CA SER A 192 -26.23 -33.49 13.83
C SER A 192 -24.88 -33.48 13.12
N ILE A 193 -24.14 -32.38 13.27
CA ILE A 193 -22.89 -32.14 12.57
C ILE A 193 -21.78 -32.08 13.60
N THR A 194 -20.83 -33.02 13.52
CA THR A 194 -19.64 -32.99 14.38
C THR A 194 -18.46 -32.55 13.55
N LEU A 195 -17.94 -31.34 13.83
CA LEU A 195 -16.73 -30.88 13.22
C LEU A 195 -15.52 -31.45 13.96
N LYS A 196 -14.55 -31.90 13.21
CA LYS A 196 -13.25 -32.33 13.76
C LYS A 196 -12.36 -31.11 13.83
N GLU A 197 -11.65 -30.95 14.95
CA GLU A 197 -10.60 -29.95 15.03
C GLU A 197 -9.63 -30.13 13.87
N ASP A 198 -9.34 -29.05 13.19
CA ASP A 198 -8.26 -29.05 12.23
C ASP A 198 -6.93 -29.06 12.99
N THR A 199 -6.52 -30.25 13.38
CA THR A 199 -5.20 -30.52 13.98
C THR A 199 -4.06 -30.36 12.96
N GLN A 200 -4.35 -30.01 11.72
CA GLN A 200 -3.40 -29.26 10.93
C GLN A 200 -3.28 -27.84 11.57
N THR A 201 -2.71 -27.77 12.77
CA THR A 201 -1.86 -26.62 13.08
C THR A 201 -1.09 -26.38 11.80
N LEU A 202 -1.26 -25.22 11.19
CA LEU A 202 -0.33 -24.73 10.18
C LEU A 202 1.04 -24.93 10.79
N GLU A 203 1.67 -26.07 10.47
CA GLU A 203 3.00 -26.39 10.97
C GLU A 203 3.87 -25.28 10.38
N GLU A 204 4.07 -24.23 11.17
CA GLU A 204 4.88 -23.09 10.77
C GLU A 204 6.26 -23.62 10.41
N VAL A 205 6.48 -23.70 9.14
CA VAL A 205 7.71 -24.23 8.56
C VAL A 205 8.65 -23.06 8.40
N VAL A 206 9.80 -23.13 9.03
CA VAL A 206 10.81 -22.08 9.01
C VAL A 206 11.99 -22.55 8.18
N VAL A 207 12.45 -21.71 7.27
CA VAL A 207 13.70 -21.93 6.55
C VAL A 207 14.85 -21.77 7.53
N VAL A 208 15.63 -22.84 7.74
CA VAL A 208 16.82 -22.84 8.59
C VAL A 208 17.95 -23.49 7.82
N GLY A 209 19.00 -22.73 7.58
CA GLY A 209 20.12 -23.21 6.79
C GLY A 209 19.73 -23.49 5.33
N TYR A 210 20.17 -24.62 4.84
CA TYR A 210 19.86 -25.08 3.47
C TYR A 210 18.58 -25.93 3.38
N GLY A 211 17.77 -25.95 4.44
CA GLY A 211 16.56 -26.77 4.51
C GLY A 211 15.39 -26.07 5.19
N VAL A 212 14.25 -26.75 5.12
CA VAL A 212 13.01 -26.30 5.74
C VAL A 212 12.74 -27.20 6.94
N GLN A 213 12.54 -26.64 8.14
CA GLN A 213 12.25 -27.37 9.36
C GLN A 213 10.98 -26.83 10.01
N LYS A 214 10.22 -27.72 10.68
CA LYS A 214 9.09 -27.30 11.50
C LYS A 214 9.59 -26.44 12.66
N LYS A 215 8.97 -25.30 12.89
CA LYS A 215 9.33 -24.40 14.00
C LYS A 215 9.37 -25.11 15.36
N ALA A 216 8.45 -26.06 15.56
CA ALA A 216 8.40 -26.90 16.76
C ALA A 216 9.64 -27.78 16.97
N ASN A 217 10.40 -28.08 15.91
CA ASN A 217 11.59 -28.93 15.96
C ASN A 217 12.88 -28.12 16.13
N LEU A 218 12.79 -26.79 16.15
CA LEU A 218 13.95 -25.91 16.31
C LEU A 218 14.29 -25.78 17.79
N THR A 219 15.46 -26.25 18.17
CA THR A 219 15.99 -26.12 19.55
C THR A 219 16.60 -24.75 19.79
N GLY A 220 16.88 -23.97 18.76
CA GLY A 220 17.46 -22.63 18.82
C GLY A 220 16.42 -21.51 18.95
N ALA A 221 16.85 -20.34 19.46
CA ALA A 221 16.00 -19.15 19.56
C ALA A 221 15.80 -18.52 18.18
N VAL A 222 14.72 -18.88 17.51
CA VAL A 222 14.32 -18.41 16.18
C VAL A 222 13.04 -17.58 16.27
N SER A 223 13.00 -16.46 15.57
CA SER A 223 11.77 -15.68 15.33
C SER A 223 11.51 -15.61 13.84
N SER A 224 10.29 -15.84 13.45
CA SER A 224 9.85 -15.73 12.05
C SER A 224 8.58 -14.91 11.97
N VAL A 225 8.43 -14.12 10.92
CA VAL A 225 7.23 -13.34 10.62
C VAL A 225 6.97 -13.38 9.12
N LYS A 226 5.69 -13.45 8.75
CA LYS A 226 5.27 -13.31 7.36
C LYS A 226 5.21 -11.82 7.02
N MET A 227 5.72 -11.46 5.86
CA MET A 227 5.78 -10.06 5.45
C MET A 227 4.39 -9.47 5.29
N ASP A 228 3.44 -10.20 4.73
CA ASP A 228 2.06 -9.73 4.52
C ASP A 228 1.34 -9.37 5.85
N GLU A 229 1.70 -10.05 6.96
CA GLU A 229 1.13 -9.78 8.29
C GLU A 229 1.64 -8.47 8.89
N ILE A 230 2.86 -8.04 8.55
CA ILE A 230 3.49 -6.83 9.10
C ILE A 230 3.39 -5.61 8.17
N LEU A 231 3.25 -5.81 6.88
CA LEU A 231 3.06 -4.70 5.94
C LEU A 231 1.72 -4.02 6.19
N GLY A 232 0.62 -4.77 6.18
CA GLY A 232 -0.71 -4.19 6.28
C GLY A 232 -0.87 -2.98 5.35
N ASP A 233 -1.51 -1.91 5.86
CA ASP A 233 -1.68 -0.65 5.15
C ASP A 233 -0.56 0.38 5.42
N ARG A 234 0.56 -0.05 6.00
CA ARG A 234 1.67 0.84 6.38
C ARG A 234 2.42 1.34 5.14
N PRO A 235 2.68 2.67 5.04
CA PRO A 235 3.45 3.25 3.94
C PRO A 235 4.96 3.00 4.13
N VAL A 236 5.42 1.77 3.96
CA VAL A 236 6.83 1.40 4.10
C VAL A 236 7.57 1.51 2.77
N THR A 237 8.76 2.10 2.79
CA THR A 237 9.61 2.23 1.61
C THR A 237 10.66 1.13 1.50
N SER A 238 11.07 0.57 2.63
CA SER A 238 12.13 -0.44 2.71
C SER A 238 11.71 -1.63 3.56
N VAL A 239 12.41 -2.74 3.40
CA VAL A 239 12.21 -3.92 4.26
C VAL A 239 12.62 -3.63 5.69
N SER A 240 13.63 -2.78 5.88
CA SER A 240 14.06 -2.34 7.21
C SER A 240 12.95 -1.59 7.95
N ASP A 241 12.22 -0.70 7.25
CA ASP A 241 11.07 0.02 7.80
C ASP A 241 9.95 -0.94 8.22
N ALA A 242 9.68 -1.96 7.37
CA ALA A 242 8.67 -2.97 7.67
C ALA A 242 9.00 -3.77 8.94
N LEU A 243 10.28 -4.07 9.16
CA LEU A 243 10.75 -4.87 10.28
C LEU A 243 10.86 -4.10 11.60
N LEU A 244 10.68 -2.77 11.60
CA LEU A 244 10.76 -1.95 12.81
C LEU A 244 9.69 -2.36 13.82
N GLY A 245 10.14 -2.90 14.97
CA GLY A 245 9.25 -3.39 16.03
C GLY A 245 8.50 -4.69 15.71
N ALA A 246 8.75 -5.33 14.56
CA ALA A 246 8.00 -6.49 14.10
C ALA A 246 8.39 -7.80 14.80
N MET A 247 9.61 -7.90 15.31
CA MET A 247 10.11 -9.16 15.88
C MET A 247 10.81 -8.98 17.24
N PRO A 248 10.50 -9.82 18.23
CA PRO A 248 11.20 -9.78 19.52
C PRO A 248 12.69 -10.13 19.35
N GLY A 249 13.58 -9.31 19.92
CA GLY A 249 15.03 -9.50 19.89
C GLY A 249 15.73 -9.09 18.60
N LEU A 250 15.02 -8.52 17.61
CA LEU A 250 15.56 -7.75 16.51
C LEU A 250 15.34 -6.26 16.79
N GLN A 251 16.42 -5.53 16.94
CA GLN A 251 16.40 -4.08 17.03
C GLN A 251 16.74 -3.49 15.67
N VAL A 252 15.88 -2.63 15.17
CA VAL A 252 16.08 -1.87 13.94
C VAL A 252 16.20 -0.40 14.35
N THR A 253 17.29 0.25 13.98
CA THR A 253 17.56 1.64 14.35
C THR A 253 17.93 2.45 13.14
N GLY A 254 17.20 3.55 12.90
CA GLY A 254 17.53 4.57 11.91
C GLY A 254 18.12 5.79 12.59
N THR A 255 19.15 6.37 12.02
CA THR A 255 19.80 7.60 12.50
C THR A 255 19.31 8.85 11.77
N SER A 256 18.52 8.68 10.71
CA SER A 256 18.06 9.76 9.85
C SER A 256 16.64 9.49 9.35
N GLY A 257 15.85 10.56 9.21
CA GLY A 257 14.54 10.55 8.53
C GLY A 257 14.63 10.91 7.05
N GLN A 258 15.83 10.93 6.46
CA GLN A 258 16.03 11.25 5.06
C GLN A 258 15.43 10.18 4.14
N PRO A 259 14.91 10.55 2.96
CA PRO A 259 14.45 9.60 1.97
C PRO A 259 15.50 8.53 1.65
N GLY A 260 15.10 7.26 1.72
CA GLY A 260 15.98 6.13 1.42
C GLY A 260 17.13 5.92 2.40
N SER A 261 17.05 6.47 3.63
CA SER A 261 18.05 6.21 4.66
C SER A 261 18.08 4.73 5.04
N GLU A 262 19.28 4.18 5.13
CA GLU A 262 19.49 2.77 5.52
C GLU A 262 19.38 2.64 7.05
N MET A 263 18.66 1.63 7.54
CA MET A 263 18.56 1.30 8.95
C MET A 263 19.56 0.21 9.33
N SER A 264 20.03 0.25 10.56
CA SER A 264 20.93 -0.75 11.14
C SER A 264 20.14 -1.82 11.88
N PHE A 265 20.57 -3.07 11.74
CA PHE A 265 20.04 -4.21 12.44
C PHE A 265 20.94 -4.61 13.60
N ASN A 266 20.34 -4.91 14.75
CA ASN A 266 21.03 -5.47 15.88
C ASN A 266 20.22 -6.61 16.49
N ILE A 267 20.87 -7.74 16.74
CA ILE A 267 20.22 -8.92 17.33
C ILE A 267 20.74 -9.09 18.75
N ARG A 268 19.81 -9.05 19.74
CA ARG A 268 20.12 -9.19 21.18
C ARG A 268 21.05 -8.11 21.77
N GLY A 269 21.10 -6.92 21.16
CA GLY A 269 21.90 -5.81 21.67
C GLY A 269 23.35 -5.80 21.17
N THR A 270 24.13 -4.82 21.60
CA THR A 270 25.51 -4.61 21.16
C THR A 270 26.46 -5.61 21.81
N ASN A 271 26.96 -6.56 21.04
CA ASN A 271 27.80 -7.65 21.49
C ASN A 271 29.32 -7.38 21.31
N SER A 272 29.67 -6.26 20.67
CA SER A 272 31.06 -5.92 20.37
C SER A 272 31.27 -4.40 20.44
N ILE A 273 32.41 -3.97 20.98
CA ILE A 273 32.82 -2.56 21.02
C ILE A 273 33.04 -2.02 19.61
N ASN A 274 33.47 -2.87 18.67
CA ASN A 274 33.70 -2.49 17.27
C ASN A 274 32.44 -2.58 16.41
N GLY A 275 31.29 -2.88 17.02
CA GLY A 275 30.05 -3.12 16.27
C GLY A 275 30.06 -4.45 15.52
N GLY A 276 29.05 -4.67 14.69
CA GLY A 276 28.91 -5.81 13.80
C GLY A 276 27.46 -5.92 13.33
N ASN A 277 27.26 -6.18 12.04
CA ASN A 277 25.94 -6.35 11.47
C ASN A 277 25.60 -7.85 11.36
N PRO A 278 24.34 -8.24 11.52
CA PRO A 278 23.90 -9.59 11.21
C PRO A 278 24.18 -9.95 9.75
N LEU A 279 24.42 -11.22 9.50
CA LEU A 279 24.49 -11.74 8.13
C LEU A 279 23.06 -11.77 7.54
N VAL A 280 22.85 -11.10 6.42
CA VAL A 280 21.57 -11.11 5.71
C VAL A 280 21.66 -12.02 4.48
N LEU A 281 20.78 -13.00 4.43
CA LEU A 281 20.67 -13.95 3.32
C LEU A 281 19.28 -13.88 2.70
N VAL A 282 19.23 -13.64 1.42
CA VAL A 282 18.00 -13.60 0.61
C VAL A 282 17.99 -14.84 -0.29
N ASP A 283 17.08 -15.77 -0.03
CA ASP A 283 17.05 -17.07 -0.69
C ASP A 283 18.43 -17.75 -0.70
N ASN A 284 19.10 -17.78 0.47
CA ASN A 284 20.44 -18.32 0.75
C ASN A 284 21.64 -17.50 0.21
N VAL A 285 21.42 -16.42 -0.52
CA VAL A 285 22.49 -15.57 -1.07
C VAL A 285 22.62 -14.31 -0.25
N GLU A 286 23.85 -13.90 0.11
CA GLU A 286 24.10 -12.64 0.80
C GLU A 286 23.73 -11.45 -0.06
N MET A 287 22.84 -10.60 0.47
CA MET A 287 22.34 -9.44 -0.24
C MET A 287 21.89 -8.36 0.75
N ASP A 288 22.03 -7.09 0.33
CA ASP A 288 21.44 -5.97 1.07
C ASP A 288 19.89 -6.05 1.03
N ILE A 289 19.29 -6.17 2.19
CA ILE A 289 17.83 -6.33 2.34
C ILE A 289 17.07 -5.10 1.81
N ASN A 290 17.67 -3.91 1.81
CA ASN A 290 17.04 -2.67 1.35
C ASN A 290 16.93 -2.59 -0.18
N MET A 291 17.63 -3.48 -0.90
CA MET A 291 17.48 -3.62 -2.34
C MET A 291 16.23 -4.39 -2.76
N LEU A 292 15.55 -5.05 -1.80
CA LEU A 292 14.35 -5.81 -2.08
C LEU A 292 13.10 -4.94 -2.04
N ASN A 293 12.12 -5.34 -2.83
CA ASN A 293 10.75 -4.85 -2.67
C ASN A 293 10.08 -5.61 -1.52
N PRO A 294 9.58 -4.95 -0.46
CA PRO A 294 8.87 -5.61 0.64
C PRO A 294 7.73 -6.52 0.18
N GLU A 295 7.00 -6.16 -0.86
CA GLU A 295 5.90 -6.94 -1.44
C GLU A 295 6.33 -8.28 -2.07
N ASP A 296 7.61 -8.45 -2.40
CA ASP A 296 8.15 -9.69 -2.94
C ASP A 296 8.66 -10.66 -1.88
N ILE A 297 8.59 -10.28 -0.60
CA ILE A 297 9.05 -11.10 0.50
C ILE A 297 7.87 -11.91 1.05
N GLU A 298 8.09 -13.20 1.25
CA GLU A 298 7.14 -14.11 1.91
C GLU A 298 7.31 -14.05 3.43
N SER A 299 8.55 -14.24 3.90
CA SER A 299 8.85 -14.28 5.33
C SER A 299 10.27 -13.82 5.64
N VAL A 300 10.44 -13.32 6.86
CA VAL A 300 11.75 -12.99 7.44
C VAL A 300 11.94 -13.81 8.71
N THR A 301 13.06 -14.51 8.79
CA THR A 301 13.43 -15.36 9.93
C THR A 301 14.74 -14.87 10.53
N VAL A 302 14.77 -14.67 11.83
CA VAL A 302 15.96 -14.23 12.57
C VAL A 302 16.49 -15.35 13.45
N LEU A 303 17.73 -15.79 13.18
CA LEU A 303 18.47 -16.74 13.99
C LEU A 303 19.26 -15.96 15.05
N LYS A 304 18.85 -16.09 16.31
CA LYS A 304 19.34 -15.23 17.39
C LYS A 304 20.49 -15.83 18.19
N ASP A 305 20.69 -17.14 18.13
CA ASP A 305 21.74 -17.80 18.91
C ASP A 305 22.78 -18.48 18.03
N ALA A 306 23.92 -18.78 18.65
CA ALA A 306 25.04 -19.41 17.98
C ALA A 306 24.73 -20.83 17.48
N ALA A 307 23.83 -21.56 18.16
CA ALA A 307 23.48 -22.92 17.74
C ALA A 307 22.69 -22.92 16.43
N ALA A 308 21.70 -22.01 16.31
CA ALA A 308 20.92 -21.86 15.08
C ALA A 308 21.74 -21.27 13.91
N SER A 309 22.72 -20.43 14.21
CA SER A 309 23.56 -19.75 13.19
C SER A 309 24.87 -20.47 12.85
N ALA A 310 25.21 -21.55 13.57
CA ALA A 310 26.49 -22.26 13.45
C ALA A 310 26.83 -22.74 12.02
N ILE A 311 25.82 -23.12 11.25
CA ILE A 311 26.01 -23.58 9.84
C ILE A 311 26.55 -22.49 8.92
N TYR A 312 26.41 -21.20 9.30
CA TYR A 312 26.93 -20.07 8.53
C TYR A 312 28.33 -19.61 8.97
N GLY A 313 28.93 -20.31 9.96
CA GLY A 313 30.30 -20.08 10.44
C GLY A 313 30.53 -18.72 11.09
N ALA A 314 31.75 -18.22 11.01
CA ALA A 314 32.17 -16.98 11.69
C ALA A 314 31.42 -15.71 11.21
N ARG A 315 30.88 -15.73 9.99
CA ARG A 315 30.11 -14.61 9.42
C ARG A 315 28.78 -14.37 10.15
N ALA A 316 28.28 -15.39 10.86
CA ALA A 316 27.04 -15.33 11.62
C ALA A 316 27.24 -14.96 13.10
N ALA A 317 28.41 -14.45 13.49
CA ALA A 317 28.71 -14.11 14.88
C ALA A 317 27.75 -13.09 15.51
N PHE A 318 27.15 -12.23 14.71
CA PHE A 318 26.16 -11.21 15.12
C PHE A 318 24.71 -11.64 14.84
N GLY A 319 24.49 -12.94 14.54
CA GLY A 319 23.21 -13.49 14.14
C GLY A 319 22.99 -13.50 12.64
N VAL A 320 21.87 -14.09 12.22
CA VAL A 320 21.52 -14.22 10.79
C VAL A 320 20.08 -13.79 10.58
N ILE A 321 19.84 -13.04 9.51
CA ILE A 321 18.53 -12.69 9.00
C ILE A 321 18.33 -13.43 7.69
N LEU A 322 17.38 -14.36 7.67
CA LEU A 322 16.98 -15.12 6.49
C LEU A 322 15.74 -14.50 5.89
N VAL A 323 15.82 -14.12 4.65
CA VAL A 323 14.70 -13.57 3.87
C VAL A 323 14.31 -14.60 2.83
N THR A 324 13.05 -15.02 2.85
CA THR A 324 12.46 -15.89 1.83
C THR A 324 11.57 -15.05 0.93
N THR A 325 11.78 -15.12 -0.37
CA THR A 325 10.95 -14.37 -1.33
C THR A 325 9.78 -15.20 -1.81
N LYS A 326 8.69 -14.52 -2.20
CA LYS A 326 7.48 -15.14 -2.75
C LYS A 326 7.79 -15.89 -4.05
N LYS A 327 7.30 -17.10 -4.16
CA LYS A 327 7.49 -17.98 -5.33
C LYS A 327 6.19 -18.08 -6.14
N GLY A 328 6.27 -18.69 -7.32
CA GLY A 328 5.12 -18.97 -8.16
C GLY A 328 4.18 -19.98 -7.54
N SER A 329 2.87 -19.84 -7.80
CA SER A 329 1.86 -20.85 -7.45
C SER A 329 1.93 -22.05 -8.40
N THR A 330 1.61 -23.23 -7.91
CA THR A 330 1.41 -24.43 -8.73
C THR A 330 -0.07 -24.63 -9.12
N ASP A 331 -0.95 -23.74 -8.67
CA ASP A 331 -2.36 -23.76 -9.05
C ASP A 331 -2.53 -23.27 -10.49
N SER A 332 -3.49 -23.84 -11.20
CA SER A 332 -3.73 -23.50 -12.62
C SER A 332 -4.32 -22.10 -12.85
N SER A 333 -4.55 -21.33 -11.80
CA SER A 333 -5.08 -19.97 -11.89
C SER A 333 -3.96 -18.94 -11.98
N VAL A 334 -4.11 -18.00 -12.90
CA VAL A 334 -3.26 -16.80 -12.96
C VAL A 334 -3.86 -15.74 -12.06
N SER A 335 -3.07 -15.18 -11.15
CA SER A 335 -3.46 -14.04 -10.33
C SER A 335 -2.60 -12.82 -10.67
N ILE A 336 -3.26 -11.68 -10.79
CA ILE A 336 -2.61 -10.39 -11.00
C ILE A 336 -2.96 -9.52 -9.79
N ASN A 337 -1.94 -9.03 -9.10
CA ASN A 337 -2.11 -8.15 -7.96
C ASN A 337 -1.47 -6.80 -8.27
N TYR A 338 -2.20 -5.74 -7.96
CA TYR A 338 -1.68 -4.38 -7.99
C TYR A 338 -1.94 -3.74 -6.62
N SER A 339 -0.89 -3.21 -6.02
CA SER A 339 -0.96 -2.43 -4.78
C SER A 339 -0.36 -1.04 -5.01
N ASN A 340 -0.92 -0.04 -4.37
CA ASN A 340 -0.36 1.29 -4.32
C ASN A 340 -0.52 1.90 -2.93
N ASN A 341 0.36 2.84 -2.62
CA ASN A 341 0.27 3.64 -1.40
C ASN A 341 0.72 5.07 -1.72
N PHE A 342 -0.04 6.04 -1.20
CA PHE A 342 0.30 7.46 -1.23
C PHE A 342 0.36 7.96 0.20
N SER A 343 1.46 8.61 0.56
CA SER A 343 1.62 9.16 1.90
C SER A 343 2.25 10.56 1.88
N PHE A 344 1.94 11.31 2.92
CA PHE A 344 2.49 12.63 3.17
C PHE A 344 3.24 12.61 4.50
N SER A 345 4.42 13.20 4.54
CA SER A 345 5.26 13.25 5.73
C SER A 345 5.54 14.69 6.14
N ARG A 346 5.52 14.91 7.44
CA ARG A 346 5.92 16.18 8.07
C ARG A 346 6.68 15.88 9.34
N PRO A 347 7.67 16.71 9.72
CA PRO A 347 8.31 16.60 11.03
C PRO A 347 7.26 16.76 12.14
N ALA A 348 7.25 15.83 13.10
CA ALA A 348 6.25 15.82 14.17
C ALA A 348 6.64 16.73 15.36
N ASN A 349 7.91 16.76 15.73
CA ASN A 349 8.41 17.51 16.87
C ASN A 349 9.62 18.33 16.47
N MET A 350 9.39 19.64 16.29
CA MET A 350 10.47 20.58 16.02
C MET A 350 10.91 21.25 17.33
N PRO A 351 12.22 21.49 17.51
CA PRO A 351 12.70 22.24 18.65
C PRO A 351 12.25 23.70 18.57
N HIS A 352 11.76 24.22 19.66
CA HIS A 352 11.46 25.66 19.76
C HIS A 352 12.74 26.42 20.10
N LYS A 353 12.95 27.52 19.40
CA LYS A 353 14.04 28.44 19.67
C LYS A 353 13.64 29.46 20.73
N ALA A 354 14.64 29.98 21.45
CA ALA A 354 14.42 31.13 22.28
C ALA A 354 13.99 32.33 21.41
N SER A 355 13.03 33.13 21.88
CA SER A 355 12.61 34.33 21.18
C SER A 355 13.77 35.36 21.06
N PRO A 356 13.69 36.34 20.14
CA PRO A 356 14.70 37.37 20.04
C PRO A 356 14.98 38.06 21.39
N MET A 357 13.92 38.37 22.14
CA MET A 357 14.01 38.96 23.48
C MET A 357 14.80 38.04 24.46
N GLN A 358 14.44 36.76 24.53
CA GLN A 358 15.12 35.81 25.40
C GLN A 358 16.59 35.63 25.00
N THR A 359 16.87 35.63 23.71
CA THR A 359 18.22 35.45 23.18
C THR A 359 19.10 36.65 23.53
N VAL A 360 18.61 37.88 23.32
CA VAL A 360 19.37 39.07 23.61
C VAL A 360 19.50 39.30 25.13
N GLN A 361 18.47 38.91 25.93
CA GLN A 361 18.57 38.92 27.39
C GLN A 361 19.67 37.92 27.88
N ALA A 362 19.78 36.76 27.25
CA ALA A 362 20.86 35.83 27.59
C ALA A 362 22.26 36.42 27.28
N TYR A 363 22.42 37.21 26.23
CA TYR A 363 23.68 37.95 25.97
C TYR A 363 24.00 38.92 27.10
N LYS A 364 23.00 39.66 27.56
CA LYS A 364 23.16 40.55 28.71
C LYS A 364 23.55 39.81 29.96
N ASP A 365 22.88 38.70 30.24
CA ASP A 365 23.17 37.87 31.46
C ASP A 365 24.56 37.23 31.38
N MET A 366 25.09 36.97 30.19
CA MET A 366 26.48 36.58 29.96
C MET A 366 27.49 37.71 30.12
N GLY A 367 27.03 38.93 30.38
CA GLY A 367 27.86 40.12 30.56
C GLY A 367 28.32 40.78 29.24
N TRP A 368 27.66 40.48 28.11
CA TRP A 368 27.97 41.17 26.84
C TRP A 368 27.40 42.59 26.86
N VAL A 369 28.27 43.56 26.57
CA VAL A 369 27.86 44.94 26.37
C VAL A 369 27.46 45.15 24.91
N ASN A 370 28.24 44.60 24.00
CA ASN A 370 27.99 44.64 22.56
C ASN A 370 27.97 43.21 22.00
N TYR A 371 27.10 43.00 21.01
CA TYR A 371 27.09 41.79 20.21
C TYR A 371 28.31 41.72 19.27
N ARG A 372 28.58 40.60 18.63
CA ARG A 372 29.75 40.38 17.78
C ARG A 372 29.88 41.34 16.61
N THR A 373 28.79 41.87 16.09
CA THR A 373 28.68 42.82 14.99
C THR A 373 28.64 44.26 15.45
N GLY A 374 28.66 44.51 16.77
CA GLY A 374 28.79 45.84 17.38
C GLY A 374 27.51 46.35 18.02
N GLU A 375 26.37 45.75 17.81
CA GLU A 375 25.07 46.15 18.38
C GLU A 375 25.12 46.16 19.90
N ASN A 376 24.72 47.31 20.49
CA ASN A 376 24.66 47.43 21.95
C ASN A 376 23.48 46.62 22.49
N VAL A 377 23.74 45.71 23.45
CA VAL A 377 22.76 44.75 23.97
C VAL A 377 21.61 45.44 24.72
N ASP A 378 21.88 46.50 25.50
CA ASP A 378 20.82 47.24 26.21
C ASP A 378 19.91 48.04 25.25
N THR A 379 20.50 48.65 24.23
CA THR A 379 19.75 49.31 23.15
C THR A 379 18.87 48.30 22.43
N TRP A 380 19.41 47.14 22.13
CA TRP A 380 18.66 46.08 21.44
C TRP A 380 17.47 45.58 22.24
N LEU A 381 17.63 45.37 23.56
CA LEU A 381 16.54 44.98 24.44
C LEU A 381 15.42 46.03 24.45
N GLY A 382 15.79 47.34 24.59
CA GLY A 382 14.80 48.41 24.54
C GLY A 382 14.02 48.47 23.21
N LEU A 383 14.70 48.23 22.08
CA LEU A 383 14.07 48.15 20.77
C LEU A 383 13.13 46.95 20.64
N LEU A 384 13.51 45.78 21.21
CA LEU A 384 12.67 44.59 21.23
C LEU A 384 11.42 44.79 22.09
N GLU A 385 11.54 45.47 23.25
CA GLU A 385 10.40 45.84 24.09
C GLU A 385 9.43 46.77 23.32
N ASP A 386 9.94 47.80 22.62
CA ASP A 386 9.12 48.68 21.80
C ASP A 386 8.48 47.93 20.61
N TYR A 387 9.23 47.04 19.96
CA TYR A 387 8.70 46.21 18.85
C TYR A 387 7.51 45.34 19.26
N VAL A 388 7.56 44.74 20.44
CA VAL A 388 6.44 43.92 20.97
C VAL A 388 5.19 44.77 21.19
N GLN A 389 5.34 46.03 21.61
CA GLN A 389 4.22 46.95 21.87
C GLN A 389 3.74 47.64 20.60
N ASN A 390 4.67 48.02 19.72
CA ASN A 390 4.43 48.87 18.55
C ASN A 390 5.07 48.28 17.27
N PRO A 391 4.70 47.08 16.81
CA PRO A 391 5.35 46.45 15.66
C PRO A 391 5.23 47.26 14.36
N GLY A 392 4.19 48.11 14.25
CA GLY A 392 4.00 48.99 13.10
C GLY A 392 5.08 50.08 12.93
N ASN A 393 5.86 50.37 13.99
CA ASN A 393 7.00 51.30 13.90
C ASN A 393 8.20 50.70 13.15
N TYR A 394 8.19 49.35 12.98
CA TYR A 394 9.29 48.59 12.40
C TYR A 394 8.77 47.62 11.32
N PRO A 395 8.23 48.13 10.22
CA PRO A 395 7.53 47.29 9.23
C PRO A 395 8.44 46.28 8.55
N GLU A 396 9.75 46.50 8.54
CA GLU A 396 10.75 45.57 7.98
C GLU A 396 11.30 44.56 9.00
N GLY A 397 10.81 44.62 10.26
CA GLY A 397 11.26 43.72 11.33
C GLY A 397 12.67 44.04 11.84
N TYR A 398 13.24 45.17 11.50
CA TYR A 398 14.53 45.66 11.98
C TYR A 398 14.58 47.20 12.05
N THR A 399 15.62 47.71 12.68
CA THR A 399 15.98 49.15 12.62
C THR A 399 17.49 49.31 12.54
N THR A 400 17.95 50.46 12.07
CA THR A 400 19.37 50.79 11.98
C THR A 400 19.68 51.99 12.83
N ILE A 401 20.64 51.88 13.75
CA ILE A 401 21.14 52.97 14.59
C ILE A 401 22.67 53.03 14.44
N ASP A 402 23.21 54.17 14.14
CA ASP A 402 24.64 54.40 13.93
C ASP A 402 25.30 53.41 12.93
N GLY A 403 24.55 53.02 11.90
CA GLY A 403 25.00 52.04 10.88
C GLY A 403 24.93 50.59 11.30
N LEU A 404 24.47 50.30 12.53
CA LEU A 404 24.28 48.92 13.03
C LEU A 404 22.82 48.51 12.92
N ARG A 405 22.58 47.33 12.38
CA ARG A 405 21.24 46.77 12.13
C ARG A 405 20.79 45.89 13.30
N TYR A 406 19.76 46.32 13.99
CA TYR A 406 19.09 45.62 15.08
C TYR A 406 17.91 44.83 14.55
N GLN A 407 18.00 43.50 14.54
CA GLN A 407 16.92 42.60 14.14
C GLN A 407 15.91 42.45 15.28
N LEU A 408 14.62 42.65 15.00
CA LEU A 408 13.55 42.66 15.98
C LEU A 408 12.53 41.53 15.76
N GLN A 409 12.28 41.22 14.50
CA GLN A 409 11.29 40.21 14.12
C GLN A 409 11.79 38.79 14.44
N GLU A 410 10.91 38.01 15.02
CA GLU A 410 11.12 36.56 15.17
C GLU A 410 10.94 35.86 13.82
N THR A 411 11.84 34.94 13.52
CA THR A 411 11.84 34.11 12.30
C THR A 411 11.93 32.64 12.66
N ASP A 412 11.16 31.81 11.98
CA ASP A 412 11.24 30.37 12.11
C ASP A 412 12.04 29.77 10.95
N LEU A 413 13.33 29.55 11.22
CA LEU A 413 14.26 28.95 10.26
C LEU A 413 13.96 27.46 9.97
N PHE A 414 13.25 26.77 10.87
CA PHE A 414 12.83 25.40 10.61
C PHE A 414 11.65 25.37 9.67
N ASP A 415 10.64 26.19 9.91
CA ASP A 415 9.47 26.28 9.03
C ASP A 415 9.87 26.79 7.62
N ASP A 416 10.79 27.76 7.54
CA ASP A 416 11.30 28.30 6.27
C ASP A 416 11.98 27.24 5.39
N MET A 417 12.62 26.21 5.97
CA MET A 417 13.35 25.18 5.24
C MET A 417 12.56 23.90 5.00
N LEU A 418 11.34 23.80 5.51
CA LEU A 418 10.55 22.58 5.50
C LEU A 418 9.31 22.69 4.62
N GLU A 419 8.96 21.57 4.02
CA GLU A 419 7.71 21.37 3.30
C GLU A 419 7.10 20.00 3.59
N THR A 420 5.94 19.72 3.03
CA THR A 420 5.33 18.40 3.13
C THR A 420 5.97 17.45 2.12
N GLY A 421 6.66 16.42 2.60
CA GLY A 421 7.17 15.35 1.76
C GLY A 421 6.03 14.50 1.20
N PHE A 422 6.18 14.05 -0.05
CA PHE A 422 5.25 13.17 -0.73
C PHE A 422 5.91 11.85 -1.10
N GLN A 423 5.20 10.76 -0.86
CA GLN A 423 5.65 9.42 -1.22
C GLN A 423 4.58 8.69 -2.00
N GLN A 424 5.02 7.97 -3.03
CA GLN A 424 4.18 7.04 -3.77
C GLN A 424 4.90 5.72 -3.98
N THR A 425 4.14 4.64 -3.83
CA THR A 425 4.60 3.27 -4.05
C THR A 425 3.62 2.57 -4.97
N HIS A 426 4.12 1.90 -6.00
CA HIS A 426 3.32 1.11 -6.92
C HIS A 426 3.97 -0.25 -7.10
N ASN A 427 3.20 -1.31 -6.93
CA ASN A 427 3.64 -2.67 -7.12
C ASN A 427 2.64 -3.42 -7.98
N VAL A 428 3.13 -4.14 -8.97
CA VAL A 428 2.35 -5.07 -9.77
C VAL A 428 3.02 -6.44 -9.74
N SER A 429 2.25 -7.50 -9.56
CA SER A 429 2.76 -8.85 -9.64
C SER A 429 1.80 -9.78 -10.38
N VAL A 430 2.38 -10.69 -11.12
CA VAL A 430 1.67 -11.77 -11.81
C VAL A 430 2.20 -13.08 -11.27
N ASN A 431 1.31 -13.93 -10.81
CA ASN A 431 1.61 -15.22 -10.21
C ASN A 431 0.74 -16.30 -10.87
N GLY A 432 1.31 -17.44 -11.20
CA GLY A 432 0.56 -18.51 -11.83
C GLY A 432 1.42 -19.75 -12.06
N GLY A 433 0.79 -20.78 -12.63
CA GLY A 433 1.49 -21.98 -12.97
C GLY A 433 0.58 -23.14 -13.33
N THR A 434 1.17 -24.30 -13.36
CA THR A 434 0.54 -25.60 -13.54
C THR A 434 1.18 -26.57 -12.54
N LYS A 435 0.77 -27.83 -12.53
CA LYS A 435 1.42 -28.85 -11.66
C LYS A 435 2.91 -28.99 -11.91
N SER A 436 3.39 -28.70 -13.13
CA SER A 436 4.80 -28.84 -13.54
C SER A 436 5.55 -27.53 -13.79
N LEU A 437 4.86 -26.41 -13.76
CA LEU A 437 5.45 -25.08 -13.99
C LEU A 437 4.87 -24.11 -12.97
N SER A 438 5.72 -23.35 -12.30
CA SER A 438 5.29 -22.20 -11.50
C SER A 438 6.12 -20.98 -11.84
N TYR A 439 5.48 -19.82 -11.87
CA TYR A 439 6.15 -18.55 -12.14
C TYR A 439 5.56 -17.43 -11.32
N ARG A 440 6.41 -16.45 -11.01
CA ARG A 440 6.04 -15.18 -10.45
C ARG A 440 6.88 -14.10 -11.10
N MET A 441 6.25 -13.01 -11.52
CA MET A 441 6.90 -11.81 -12.01
C MET A 441 6.36 -10.62 -11.23
N SER A 442 7.23 -9.69 -10.86
CA SER A 442 6.82 -8.46 -10.19
C SER A 442 7.61 -7.26 -10.70
N ALA A 443 6.99 -6.09 -10.62
CA ALA A 443 7.63 -4.81 -10.82
C ALA A 443 7.15 -3.85 -9.72
N GLY A 444 8.10 -3.17 -9.08
CA GLY A 444 7.84 -2.21 -8.02
C GLY A 444 8.51 -0.88 -8.30
N MET A 445 7.85 0.20 -7.89
CA MET A 445 8.37 1.56 -7.92
C MET A 445 8.09 2.23 -6.58
N VAL A 446 9.11 2.84 -6.02
CA VAL A 446 9.01 3.76 -4.88
C VAL A 446 9.57 5.10 -5.33
N LYS A 447 8.81 6.16 -5.12
CA LYS A 447 9.26 7.53 -5.24
C LYS A 447 8.92 8.25 -3.94
N GLN A 448 9.92 8.85 -3.31
CA GLN A 448 9.78 9.56 -2.06
C GLN A 448 10.51 10.89 -2.16
N ASP A 449 9.79 11.97 -1.97
CA ASP A 449 10.33 13.30 -1.78
C ASP A 449 10.50 13.55 -0.28
N GLY A 450 11.59 14.21 0.10
CA GLY A 450 11.88 14.53 1.50
C GLY A 450 11.02 15.67 2.03
N VAL A 451 11.37 16.14 3.22
CA VAL A 451 10.67 17.23 3.90
C VAL A 451 11.38 18.58 3.77
N LEU A 452 12.49 18.63 3.06
CA LEU A 452 13.23 19.88 2.81
C LEU A 452 12.65 20.57 1.58
N VAL A 453 12.64 21.91 1.61
CA VAL A 453 12.09 22.77 0.54
C VAL A 453 12.96 22.75 -0.73
N THR A 454 13.09 21.57 -1.33
CA THR A 454 13.92 21.33 -2.51
C THR A 454 13.56 20.02 -3.21
N ASP A 455 13.69 19.98 -4.52
CA ASP A 455 13.60 18.76 -5.36
C ASP A 455 14.85 17.86 -5.24
N LYS A 456 15.89 18.28 -4.50
CA LYS A 456 17.16 17.56 -4.33
C LYS A 456 17.13 16.57 -3.17
N ASP A 457 16.08 16.57 -2.34
CA ASP A 457 15.88 15.62 -1.23
C ASP A 457 14.90 14.54 -1.68
N ALA A 458 15.42 13.53 -2.40
CA ALA A 458 14.58 12.56 -3.08
C ALA A 458 15.18 11.15 -3.09
N TYR A 459 14.31 10.15 -3.11
CA TYR A 459 14.65 8.74 -3.24
C TYR A 459 13.75 8.06 -4.25
N ASN A 460 14.36 7.36 -5.21
CA ASN A 460 13.66 6.59 -6.21
C ASN A 460 14.23 5.17 -6.24
N ARG A 461 13.37 4.15 -6.20
CA ARG A 461 13.76 2.76 -6.34
C ARG A 461 12.83 2.05 -7.31
N TYR A 462 13.41 1.31 -8.24
CA TYR A 462 12.72 0.45 -9.18
C TYR A 462 13.19 -0.98 -8.98
N ASN A 463 12.26 -1.90 -8.83
CA ASN A 463 12.53 -3.32 -8.67
C ASN A 463 11.83 -4.11 -9.78
N ILE A 464 12.52 -5.08 -10.35
CA ILE A 464 11.96 -6.10 -11.25
C ILE A 464 12.40 -7.45 -10.73
N SER A 465 11.46 -8.37 -10.56
CA SER A 465 11.74 -9.73 -10.11
C SER A 465 11.04 -10.74 -11.01
N SER A 466 11.72 -11.83 -11.31
CA SER A 466 11.17 -12.95 -12.09
C SER A 466 11.66 -14.25 -11.50
N TYR A 467 10.73 -15.10 -11.11
CA TYR A 467 10.98 -16.47 -10.64
C TYR A 467 10.25 -17.46 -11.53
N ILE A 468 10.96 -18.48 -11.99
CA ILE A 468 10.41 -19.57 -12.79
C ILE A 468 10.96 -20.88 -12.23
N ARG A 469 10.08 -21.85 -12.02
CA ARG A 469 10.39 -23.22 -11.67
C ARG A 469 9.66 -24.16 -12.61
N SER A 470 10.34 -25.20 -13.09
CA SER A 470 9.75 -26.22 -13.95
C SER A 470 10.13 -27.62 -13.48
N ASP A 471 9.15 -28.47 -13.24
CA ASP A 471 9.35 -29.91 -13.01
C ASP A 471 9.40 -30.60 -14.38
N ILE A 472 10.58 -30.61 -15.02
CA ILE A 472 10.77 -31.17 -16.37
C ILE A 472 10.54 -32.68 -16.36
N TYR A 473 11.07 -33.38 -15.33
CA TYR A 473 10.83 -34.77 -15.03
C TYR A 473 10.60 -34.91 -13.53
N SER A 474 10.03 -36.05 -13.11
CA SER A 474 9.78 -36.29 -11.68
C SER A 474 11.04 -36.29 -10.80
N TRP A 475 12.22 -36.32 -11.42
CA TRP A 475 13.52 -36.35 -10.74
C TRP A 475 14.39 -35.13 -10.98
N ILE A 476 14.00 -34.14 -11.83
CA ILE A 476 14.78 -32.94 -12.11
C ILE A 476 13.88 -31.69 -12.13
N THR A 477 14.22 -30.71 -11.30
CA THR A 477 13.53 -29.43 -11.16
C THR A 477 14.53 -28.29 -11.24
N PRO A 478 14.68 -27.61 -12.38
CA PRO A 478 15.37 -26.34 -12.49
C PRO A 478 14.51 -25.19 -11.96
N GLU A 479 15.19 -24.22 -11.33
CA GLU A 479 14.63 -22.95 -10.86
C GLU A 479 15.54 -21.82 -11.35
N LEU A 480 14.96 -20.71 -11.77
CA LEU A 480 15.67 -19.48 -12.14
C LEU A 480 15.02 -18.30 -11.41
N ASP A 481 15.83 -17.52 -10.70
CA ASP A 481 15.43 -16.33 -10.00
C ASP A 481 16.29 -15.14 -10.47
N ILE A 482 15.63 -14.12 -11.01
CA ILE A 482 16.23 -12.91 -11.51
C ILE A 482 15.69 -11.74 -10.71
N LYS A 483 16.56 -10.94 -10.11
CA LYS A 483 16.17 -9.72 -9.40
C LYS A 483 17.05 -8.57 -9.87
N TYR A 484 16.41 -7.51 -10.33
CA TYR A 484 17.06 -6.26 -10.69
C TYR A 484 16.51 -5.13 -9.83
N THR A 485 17.40 -4.32 -9.31
CA THR A 485 17.08 -3.11 -8.54
C THR A 485 17.92 -1.96 -9.01
N ASN A 486 17.26 -0.87 -9.37
CA ASN A 486 17.88 0.43 -9.59
C ASN A 486 17.44 1.37 -8.46
N LEU A 487 18.41 1.96 -7.78
CA LEU A 487 18.20 2.88 -6.66
C LEU A 487 18.93 4.20 -6.95
N ASN A 488 18.19 5.29 -6.79
CA ASN A 488 18.66 6.65 -6.92
C ASN A 488 18.28 7.43 -5.67
N SER A 489 19.26 7.96 -4.94
CA SER A 489 19.06 8.83 -3.78
C SER A 489 19.80 10.15 -4.02
N SER A 490 19.14 11.24 -3.81
CA SER A 490 19.64 12.60 -3.89
C SER A 490 19.49 13.29 -2.56
N LEU A 491 20.50 14.03 -2.14
CA LEU A 491 20.54 14.73 -0.87
C LEU A 491 21.18 16.11 -1.06
N PRO A 492 20.54 17.22 -0.61
CA PRO A 492 21.18 18.53 -0.64
C PRO A 492 22.40 18.56 0.28
N THR A 493 23.49 19.16 -0.18
CA THR A 493 24.69 19.35 0.63
C THR A 493 24.63 20.68 1.35
N SER A 494 25.18 20.70 2.57
CA SER A 494 25.42 21.94 3.32
C SER A 494 26.89 22.03 3.71
N SER A 495 27.47 23.20 3.59
CA SER A 495 28.82 23.49 4.07
C SER A 495 28.88 23.75 5.58
N ALA A 496 27.72 23.80 6.25
CA ALA A 496 27.65 24.05 7.67
C ALA A 496 28.19 22.88 8.50
N PRO A 497 28.92 23.12 9.59
CA PRO A 497 29.23 22.12 10.58
C PRO A 497 27.91 21.48 11.08
N TYR A 498 27.91 20.17 11.21
CA TYR A 498 26.71 19.39 11.63
C TYR A 498 25.55 19.37 10.62
N GLY A 499 25.80 19.77 9.35
CA GLY A 499 24.82 19.70 8.27
C GLY A 499 23.70 20.75 8.35
N ILE A 500 22.67 20.58 7.56
CA ILE A 500 21.54 21.51 7.41
C ILE A 500 20.81 21.74 8.74
N TRP A 501 20.50 20.67 9.47
CA TRP A 501 19.81 20.73 10.77
C TRP A 501 20.64 21.43 11.84
N GLY A 502 21.96 21.21 11.82
CA GLY A 502 22.88 21.92 12.69
C GLY A 502 22.95 23.42 12.38
N ALA A 503 22.93 23.77 11.10
CA ALA A 503 22.85 25.18 10.67
C ALA A 503 21.55 25.81 11.19
N ALA A 504 20.40 25.18 10.92
CA ALA A 504 19.11 25.69 11.39
C ALA A 504 19.05 25.85 12.92
N SER A 505 19.66 24.93 13.67
CA SER A 505 19.73 25.01 15.14
C SER A 505 20.66 26.13 15.64
N ALA A 506 21.75 26.39 14.95
CA ALA A 506 22.80 27.34 15.38
C ALA A 506 22.42 28.80 15.18
N PHE A 507 21.60 29.12 14.17
CA PHE A 507 21.17 30.49 13.94
C PHE A 507 20.10 30.92 14.97
N PRO A 508 20.17 32.18 15.49
CA PRO A 508 19.16 32.70 16.40
C PRO A 508 17.82 32.94 15.70
N SER A 509 16.73 33.00 16.47
CA SER A 509 15.37 33.21 15.95
C SER A 509 15.11 34.57 15.37
N TYR A 510 16.03 35.50 15.47
CA TYR A 510 15.98 36.81 14.81
C TYR A 510 16.80 36.84 13.52
N PHE A 511 17.33 35.71 13.05
CA PHE A 511 18.15 35.70 11.83
C PHE A 511 17.28 36.02 10.61
N PRO A 512 17.68 37.00 9.75
CA PRO A 512 16.85 37.43 8.62
C PRO A 512 16.71 36.30 7.59
N LEU A 513 15.55 36.27 6.93
CA LEU A 513 15.24 35.36 5.85
C LEU A 513 15.32 36.05 4.48
N GLY A 514 15.33 35.28 3.41
CA GLY A 514 15.20 35.78 2.04
C GLY A 514 16.50 36.29 1.43
N GLU A 515 16.46 37.48 0.86
CA GLU A 515 17.53 38.09 0.10
C GLU A 515 17.82 39.52 0.61
N VAL A 516 19.03 39.97 0.39
CA VAL A 516 19.43 41.36 0.65
C VAL A 516 19.58 42.09 -0.68
N GLU A 517 18.89 43.23 -0.83
CA GLU A 517 19.07 44.11 -1.97
C GLU A 517 20.37 44.93 -1.80
N MET A 518 21.19 44.88 -2.83
CA MET A 518 22.46 45.61 -2.89
C MET A 518 22.27 47.00 -3.48
N GLU A 519 23.24 47.91 -3.24
CA GLU A 519 23.19 49.28 -3.73
C GLU A 519 23.10 49.40 -5.26
N ASP A 520 23.54 48.39 -5.99
CA ASP A 520 23.46 48.30 -7.45
C ASP A 520 22.12 47.76 -7.97
N GLY A 521 21.14 47.48 -7.06
CA GLY A 521 19.84 46.92 -7.39
C GLY A 521 19.87 45.41 -7.62
N SER A 522 20.99 44.74 -7.40
CA SER A 522 21.06 43.27 -7.39
C SER A 522 20.59 42.74 -6.04
N SER A 523 20.12 41.47 -6.03
CA SER A 523 19.70 40.77 -4.82
C SER A 523 20.65 39.64 -4.53
N LEU A 524 21.08 39.52 -3.27
CA LEU A 524 21.91 38.40 -2.80
C LEU A 524 21.16 37.58 -1.76
N PRO A 525 21.12 36.24 -1.92
CA PRO A 525 20.48 35.38 -0.94
C PRO A 525 21.23 35.44 0.39
N ILE A 526 20.49 35.64 1.48
CA ILE A 526 21.02 35.54 2.83
C ILE A 526 21.43 34.09 3.06
N ASN A 527 22.55 33.84 3.74
CA ASN A 527 23.07 32.51 4.01
C ASN A 527 22.23 31.76 5.08
N THR A 528 20.96 31.54 4.77
CA THR A 528 20.03 30.76 5.60
C THR A 528 20.14 29.27 5.30
N PRO A 529 19.68 28.36 6.18
CA PRO A 529 19.58 26.92 5.88
C PRO A 529 18.79 26.65 4.60
N ARG A 530 17.68 27.35 4.37
CA ARG A 530 16.89 27.26 3.13
C ARG A 530 17.73 27.57 1.89
N ASN A 531 18.40 28.70 1.89
CA ASN A 531 19.20 29.11 0.73
C ASN A 531 20.39 28.19 0.49
N GLN A 532 20.99 27.63 1.55
CA GLN A 532 22.01 26.58 1.42
C GLN A 532 21.44 25.31 0.75
N ILE A 533 20.21 24.91 1.09
CA ILE A 533 19.52 23.75 0.49
C ILE A 533 19.24 24.00 -0.98
N ILE A 534 18.67 25.17 -1.31
CA ILE A 534 18.25 25.51 -2.68
C ILE A 534 19.45 25.71 -3.59
N LEU A 535 20.49 26.41 -3.14
CA LEU A 535 21.66 26.77 -3.93
C LEU A 535 22.73 25.69 -3.94
N GLY A 536 22.79 24.84 -2.91
CA GLY A 536 23.76 23.77 -2.79
C GLY A 536 23.63 22.71 -3.88
N ALA A 537 24.74 22.11 -4.31
CA ALA A 537 24.71 20.97 -5.20
C ALA A 537 24.22 19.73 -4.46
N PRO A 538 23.45 18.81 -5.10
CA PRO A 538 23.06 17.56 -4.46
C PRO A 538 24.21 16.56 -4.42
N THR A 539 24.23 15.73 -3.39
CA THR A 539 24.98 14.49 -3.40
C THR A 539 24.07 13.38 -3.93
N GLU A 540 24.46 12.77 -5.02
CA GLU A 540 23.71 11.67 -5.64
C GLU A 540 24.38 10.32 -5.35
N LYS A 541 23.56 9.34 -4.97
CA LYS A 541 23.97 7.94 -4.83
C LYS A 541 23.13 7.09 -5.77
N LYS A 542 23.80 6.44 -6.73
CA LYS A 542 23.16 5.54 -7.70
C LYS A 542 23.68 4.13 -7.48
N ARG A 543 22.76 3.18 -7.40
CA ARG A 543 23.10 1.75 -7.27
C ARG A 543 22.26 0.95 -8.26
N ASP A 544 22.92 0.11 -9.03
CA ASP A 544 22.31 -0.92 -9.83
C ASP A 544 22.74 -2.27 -9.28
N ASN A 545 21.76 -3.13 -9.02
CA ASN A 545 22.00 -4.48 -8.55
C ASN A 545 21.24 -5.46 -9.44
N LEU A 546 21.96 -6.43 -10.01
CA LEU A 546 21.40 -7.55 -10.76
C LEU A 546 21.84 -8.85 -10.09
N ARG A 547 20.86 -9.65 -9.65
CA ARG A 547 21.08 -11.01 -9.14
C ARG A 547 20.47 -12.01 -10.10
N LEU A 548 21.25 -13.01 -10.47
CA LEU A 548 20.84 -14.17 -11.25
C LEU A 548 21.14 -15.41 -10.42
N LEU A 549 20.13 -16.15 -10.03
CA LEU A 549 20.27 -17.35 -9.24
C LEU A 549 19.68 -18.52 -10.01
N GLY A 550 20.53 -19.47 -10.39
CA GLY A 550 20.16 -20.73 -10.98
C GLY A 550 20.23 -21.86 -9.95
N LYS A 551 19.19 -22.68 -9.85
CA LYS A 551 19.15 -23.81 -8.95
C LYS A 551 18.59 -25.03 -9.67
N VAL A 552 19.24 -26.17 -9.50
CA VAL A 552 18.77 -27.44 -10.03
C VAL A 552 18.66 -28.43 -8.89
N THR A 553 17.45 -28.96 -8.73
CA THR A 553 17.18 -30.04 -7.78
C THR A 553 17.07 -31.36 -8.54
N ILE A 554 17.87 -32.34 -8.14
CA ILE A 554 17.85 -33.69 -8.71
C ILE A 554 17.45 -34.67 -7.60
N THR A 555 16.40 -35.48 -7.85
CA THR A 555 15.87 -36.48 -6.92
C THR A 555 15.91 -37.85 -7.59
N PRO A 556 17.09 -38.50 -7.71
CA PRO A 556 17.25 -39.73 -8.48
C PRO A 556 16.55 -40.92 -7.84
N PHE A 557 16.38 -40.93 -6.52
CA PHE A 557 15.68 -41.97 -5.75
C PHE A 557 14.80 -41.28 -4.70
N LYS A 558 13.78 -42.01 -4.23
CA LYS A 558 13.00 -41.60 -3.07
C LYS A 558 13.97 -41.38 -1.90
N ASP A 559 13.89 -40.24 -1.23
CA ASP A 559 14.71 -39.84 -0.06
C ASP A 559 16.15 -39.35 -0.37
N LEU A 560 16.61 -39.34 -1.63
CA LEU A 560 17.86 -38.70 -2.00
C LEU A 560 17.61 -37.45 -2.85
N LYS A 561 18.00 -36.29 -2.31
CA LYS A 561 17.89 -34.99 -3.00
C LYS A 561 19.26 -34.34 -3.12
N VAL A 562 19.67 -34.05 -4.35
CA VAL A 562 20.90 -33.31 -4.65
C VAL A 562 20.49 -31.95 -5.16
N ILE A 563 21.03 -30.91 -4.55
CA ILE A 563 20.76 -29.52 -4.90
C ILE A 563 22.06 -28.86 -5.34
N THR A 564 22.07 -28.28 -6.53
CA THR A 564 23.14 -27.41 -7.01
C THR A 564 22.56 -26.00 -7.18
N GLU A 565 23.23 -25.02 -6.62
CA GLU A 565 22.83 -23.61 -6.64
C GLU A 565 24.03 -22.76 -7.04
N GLU A 566 23.84 -21.86 -8.01
CA GLU A 566 24.86 -20.96 -8.51
C GLU A 566 24.25 -19.56 -8.67
N CYS A 567 24.99 -18.52 -8.19
CA CYS A 567 24.58 -17.12 -8.20
C CYS A 567 25.59 -16.26 -8.95
#